data_d8eb7c6c119fff4c5b11f91d854ff9f0
#
_entry.id   d8eb7c6c119fff4c5b11f91d854ff9f0
#
_cell.length_a   1.000
_cell.length_b   1.000
_cell.length_c   1.000
_cell.angle_alpha   90.00
_cell.angle_beta   90.00
_cell.angle_gamma   90.00
#
_symmetry.space_group_name_H-M   'P 1'
#
loop_
_entity.id
_entity.type
_entity.pdbx_description
1 polymer ?
#
loop_
_entity_poly.entity_id
_entity_poly.type
_entity_poly.pdbx_seq_one_letter_code
_entity_poly.pdbx_strand_id
1 'polypeptide(L)'
;GHMLNYNHEEAIACFTKCAELDPNCAMAWWGIAYCVSSNYNWTPGLGSGYDPIQQAISLKDGCTELEQDLIDALAERHSEEARDAADPSVLNMGNSPELNIAFAEAMAPLYEKYQGNLDVTAIYVEALMNLKAWQLWDKNTSTGEITPADDNTLLLVQVLEDAFKSSEEAKVHPALCHLYCHALELSPFPERALPAADVLRTLMPGLGHLVHMPSHIDLSLKHI
;
A
#
# COMPACT_ATOMS: atom_id res chain seq x y z
N GLY A 1 -0.38 10.92 6.08
CA GLY A 1 -1.46 10.37 6.87
C GLY A 1 -2.52 9.64 6.04
N HIS A 2 -3.37 10.36 5.26
CA HIS A 2 -4.53 9.75 4.58
C HIS A 2 -4.16 8.67 3.56
N MET A 3 -3.14 8.88 2.75
CA MET A 3 -2.68 7.95 1.70
C MET A 3 -2.43 6.54 2.25
N LEU A 4 -1.51 6.40 3.19
CA LEU A 4 -1.11 5.10 3.76
C LEU A 4 -2.14 4.49 4.73
N ASN A 5 -3.31 5.11 4.86
CA ASN A 5 -4.41 4.66 5.71
C ASN A 5 -5.68 4.41 4.89
N TYR A 6 -5.54 4.25 3.59
CA TYR A 6 -6.61 3.98 2.61
C TYR A 6 -7.76 5.00 2.61
N ASN A 7 -7.53 6.20 3.13
CA ASN A 7 -8.45 7.33 2.98
C ASN A 7 -8.10 8.10 1.70
N HIS A 8 -8.17 7.40 0.57
CA HIS A 8 -7.61 7.84 -0.71
C HIS A 8 -8.35 9.04 -1.30
N GLU A 9 -9.69 9.10 -1.18
CA GLU A 9 -10.45 10.26 -1.69
C GLU A 9 -10.01 11.56 -1.01
N GLU A 10 -9.84 11.56 0.31
CA GLU A 10 -9.35 12.71 1.06
C GLU A 10 -7.88 13.01 0.75
N ALA A 11 -7.06 11.98 0.56
CA ALA A 11 -5.66 12.14 0.16
C ALA A 11 -5.57 12.80 -1.23
N ILE A 12 -6.37 12.36 -2.20
CA ILE A 12 -6.45 12.96 -3.54
C ILE A 12 -6.84 14.43 -3.44
N ALA A 13 -7.87 14.76 -2.64
CA ALA A 13 -8.28 16.13 -2.45
C ALA A 13 -7.15 17.00 -1.87
N CYS A 14 -6.40 16.49 -0.88
CA CYS A 14 -5.24 17.16 -0.31
C CYS A 14 -4.11 17.33 -1.32
N PHE A 15 -3.74 16.29 -2.07
CA PHE A 15 -2.69 16.38 -3.09
C PHE A 15 -3.09 17.30 -4.25
N THR A 16 -4.34 17.24 -4.70
CA THR A 16 -4.88 18.16 -5.71
C THR A 16 -4.75 19.62 -5.23
N LYS A 17 -5.09 19.87 -3.95
CA LYS A 17 -4.91 21.22 -3.38
C LYS A 17 -3.45 21.64 -3.31
N CYS A 18 -2.53 20.73 -3.03
CA CYS A 18 -1.09 21.02 -3.10
C CYS A 18 -0.66 21.38 -4.52
N ALA A 19 -1.09 20.62 -5.54
CA ALA A 19 -0.78 20.89 -6.94
C ALA A 19 -1.40 22.20 -7.46
N GLU A 20 -2.56 22.61 -6.94
CA GLU A 20 -3.14 23.94 -7.24
C GLU A 20 -2.30 25.08 -6.67
N LEU A 21 -1.75 24.90 -5.46
CA LEU A 21 -0.93 25.92 -4.78
C LEU A 21 0.49 25.98 -5.32
N ASP A 22 1.05 24.84 -5.68
CA ASP A 22 2.37 24.70 -6.31
C ASP A 22 2.31 23.64 -7.42
N PRO A 23 2.04 24.08 -8.66
CA PRO A 23 2.00 23.16 -9.81
C PRO A 23 3.33 22.45 -10.11
N ASN A 24 4.45 22.93 -9.54
CA ASN A 24 5.77 22.33 -9.71
C ASN A 24 6.11 21.30 -8.61
N CYS A 25 5.22 21.07 -7.66
CA CYS A 25 5.41 20.04 -6.64
C CYS A 25 5.18 18.63 -7.25
N ALA A 26 6.25 17.98 -7.74
CA ALA A 26 6.18 16.65 -8.34
C ALA A 26 5.51 15.62 -7.42
N MET A 27 5.79 15.66 -6.11
CA MET A 27 5.25 14.72 -5.14
C MET A 27 3.75 14.89 -4.88
N ALA A 28 3.16 16.04 -5.20
CA ALA A 28 1.70 16.18 -5.19
C ALA A 28 1.06 15.38 -6.33
N TRP A 29 1.63 15.43 -7.52
CA TRP A 29 1.19 14.64 -8.68
C TRP A 29 1.44 13.14 -8.47
N TRP A 30 2.59 12.78 -7.93
CA TRP A 30 2.89 11.41 -7.51
C TRP A 30 1.84 10.89 -6.52
N GLY A 31 1.49 11.69 -5.51
CA GLY A 31 0.48 11.33 -4.51
C GLY A 31 -0.91 11.11 -5.10
N ILE A 32 -1.31 11.91 -6.10
CA ILE A 32 -2.56 11.69 -6.83
C ILE A 32 -2.49 10.36 -7.58
N ALA A 33 -1.42 10.12 -8.37
CA ALA A 33 -1.24 8.89 -9.13
C ALA A 33 -1.29 7.65 -8.24
N TYR A 34 -0.63 7.70 -7.07
CA TYR A 34 -0.63 6.61 -6.10
C TYR A 34 -2.03 6.34 -5.55
N CYS A 35 -2.75 7.39 -5.14
CA CYS A 35 -4.05 7.24 -4.48
C CYS A 35 -5.19 6.83 -5.41
N VAL A 36 -5.13 7.12 -6.71
CA VAL A 36 -6.14 6.66 -7.66
C VAL A 36 -5.95 5.20 -8.07
N SER A 37 -4.75 4.65 -7.85
CA SER A 37 -4.44 3.26 -8.17
C SER A 37 -5.22 2.26 -7.31
N SER A 38 -5.22 1.00 -7.73
CA SER A 38 -5.70 -0.10 -6.91
C SER A 38 -4.93 -0.17 -5.58
N ASN A 39 -5.60 -0.61 -4.53
CA ASN A 39 -5.01 -0.89 -3.23
C ASN A 39 -5.57 -2.20 -2.68
N TYR A 40 -5.01 -2.68 -1.58
CA TYR A 40 -5.42 -3.96 -0.98
C TYR A 40 -6.92 -4.04 -0.69
N ASN A 41 -7.55 -2.92 -0.27
CA ASN A 41 -8.98 -2.87 0.05
C ASN A 41 -9.87 -2.57 -1.15
N TRP A 42 -9.35 -1.96 -2.20
CA TRP A 42 -10.11 -1.59 -3.39
C TRP A 42 -9.33 -1.86 -4.66
N THR A 43 -9.41 -3.09 -5.15
CA THR A 43 -8.64 -3.58 -6.30
C THR A 43 -8.94 -2.88 -7.62
N PRO A 44 -10.16 -2.37 -7.91
CA PRO A 44 -10.39 -1.58 -9.12
C PRO A 44 -9.64 -0.24 -9.12
N GLY A 45 -9.31 0.33 -7.94
CA GLY A 45 -8.80 1.70 -7.84
C GLY A 45 -9.89 2.75 -8.00
N LEU A 46 -9.50 4.03 -7.99
CA LEU A 46 -10.40 5.18 -8.13
C LEU A 46 -10.30 5.85 -9.51
N GLY A 47 -9.30 5.49 -10.31
CA GLY A 47 -9.08 6.04 -11.64
C GLY A 47 -7.73 5.63 -12.21
N SER A 48 -7.39 6.20 -13.37
CA SER A 48 -6.06 6.05 -13.96
C SER A 48 -5.10 7.06 -13.35
N GLY A 49 -3.93 6.58 -12.90
CA GLY A 49 -2.83 7.42 -12.42
C GLY A 49 -1.86 7.83 -13.53
N TYR A 50 -2.11 7.49 -14.80
CA TYR A 50 -1.19 7.76 -15.90
C TYR A 50 -0.89 9.24 -16.09
N ASP A 51 -1.90 10.08 -16.27
CA ASP A 51 -1.68 11.50 -16.49
C ASP A 51 -1.01 12.22 -15.30
N PRO A 52 -1.42 11.98 -14.04
CA PRO A 52 -0.70 12.50 -12.88
C PRO A 52 0.75 12.05 -12.79
N ILE A 53 1.06 10.77 -13.07
CA ILE A 53 2.45 10.31 -12.98
C ILE A 53 3.32 10.90 -14.10
N GLN A 54 2.78 11.11 -15.32
CA GLN A 54 3.50 11.81 -16.39
C GLN A 54 3.82 13.26 -15.98
N GLN A 55 2.91 13.92 -15.27
CA GLN A 55 3.18 15.26 -14.75
C GLN A 55 4.29 15.22 -13.68
N ALA A 56 4.29 14.23 -12.76
CA ALA A 56 5.37 14.07 -11.78
C ALA A 56 6.73 13.83 -12.47
N ILE A 57 6.78 12.96 -13.50
CA ILE A 57 7.98 12.69 -14.30
C ILE A 57 8.52 13.98 -14.94
N SER A 58 7.66 14.83 -15.48
CA SER A 58 8.08 16.09 -16.12
C SER A 58 8.73 17.08 -15.15
N LEU A 59 8.51 16.93 -13.85
CA LEU A 59 9.00 17.79 -12.77
C LEU A 59 10.12 17.13 -11.95
N LYS A 60 10.49 15.90 -12.27
CA LYS A 60 11.38 15.05 -11.47
C LYS A 60 12.77 15.64 -11.21
N ASP A 61 13.32 16.38 -12.16
CA ASP A 61 14.69 16.94 -12.05
C ASP A 61 14.89 17.88 -10.85
N GLY A 62 13.77 18.42 -10.31
CA GLY A 62 13.81 19.29 -9.12
C GLY A 62 13.69 18.55 -7.78
N CYS A 63 13.55 17.22 -7.81
CA CYS A 63 13.30 16.39 -6.64
C CYS A 63 14.58 15.81 -6.03
N THR A 64 14.49 15.35 -4.78
CA THR A 64 15.55 14.55 -4.15
C THR A 64 15.68 13.19 -4.84
N GLU A 65 16.81 12.51 -4.66
CA GLU A 65 17.07 11.20 -5.26
C GLU A 65 15.98 10.16 -4.85
N LEU A 66 15.56 10.17 -3.58
CA LEU A 66 14.47 9.30 -3.12
C LEU A 66 13.14 9.59 -3.84
N GLU A 67 12.79 10.85 -4.00
CA GLU A 67 11.56 11.24 -4.68
C GLU A 67 11.60 10.87 -6.17
N GLN A 68 12.76 11.05 -6.83
CA GLN A 68 12.96 10.62 -8.22
C GLN A 68 12.77 9.11 -8.38
N ASP A 69 13.39 8.33 -7.49
CA ASP A 69 13.26 6.87 -7.50
C ASP A 69 11.81 6.42 -7.25
N LEU A 70 11.08 7.07 -6.33
CA LEU A 70 9.67 6.78 -6.09
C LEU A 70 8.77 7.14 -7.28
N ILE A 71 9.08 8.24 -7.98
CA ILE A 71 8.36 8.63 -9.21
C ILE A 71 8.59 7.59 -10.29
N ASP A 72 9.85 7.16 -10.50
CA ASP A 72 10.19 6.16 -11.51
C ASP A 72 9.55 4.80 -11.20
N ALA A 73 9.58 4.37 -9.95
CA ALA A 73 8.94 3.12 -9.55
C ALA A 73 7.41 3.14 -9.76
N LEU A 74 6.74 4.25 -9.38
CA LEU A 74 5.30 4.34 -9.56
C LEU A 74 4.91 4.45 -11.04
N ALA A 75 5.79 4.99 -11.90
CA ALA A 75 5.55 5.05 -13.34
C ALA A 75 5.35 3.67 -13.96
N GLU A 76 6.04 2.63 -13.46
CA GLU A 76 5.87 1.24 -13.92
C GLU A 76 4.46 0.67 -13.64
N ARG A 77 3.71 1.31 -12.75
CA ARG A 77 2.33 0.92 -12.41
C ARG A 77 1.29 1.45 -13.39
N HIS A 78 1.67 2.33 -14.30
CA HIS A 78 0.75 3.04 -15.17
C HIS A 78 1.19 2.97 -16.64
N SER A 79 0.25 2.68 -17.53
CA SER A 79 0.49 2.75 -18.97
C SER A 79 -0.63 3.52 -19.68
N GLU A 80 -0.30 4.06 -20.87
CA GLU A 80 -1.27 4.75 -21.71
C GLU A 80 -2.36 3.79 -22.17
N GLU A 81 -1.98 2.55 -22.53
CA GLU A 81 -2.91 1.52 -22.96
C GLU A 81 -3.92 1.17 -21.86
N ALA A 82 -3.46 1.05 -20.61
CA ALA A 82 -4.34 0.76 -19.48
C ALA A 82 -5.27 1.94 -19.17
N ARG A 83 -4.79 3.19 -19.29
CA ARG A 83 -5.64 4.40 -19.20
C ARG A 83 -6.72 4.38 -20.26
N ASP A 84 -6.36 4.14 -21.52
CA ASP A 84 -7.28 4.20 -22.65
C ASP A 84 -8.27 3.03 -22.65
N ALA A 85 -7.90 1.91 -22.04
CA ALA A 85 -8.76 0.74 -21.83
C ALA A 85 -9.65 0.83 -20.59
N ALA A 86 -9.52 1.88 -19.75
CA ALA A 86 -10.30 2.04 -18.53
C ALA A 86 -11.79 2.22 -18.84
N ASP A 87 -12.63 1.43 -18.19
CA ASP A 87 -14.10 1.48 -18.31
C ASP A 87 -14.74 1.34 -16.93
N PRO A 88 -15.16 2.45 -16.32
CA PRO A 88 -15.80 2.43 -15.00
C PRO A 88 -17.06 1.56 -14.93
N SER A 89 -17.75 1.34 -16.07
CA SER A 89 -18.99 0.54 -16.10
C SER A 89 -18.75 -0.94 -15.80
N VAL A 90 -17.53 -1.43 -16.01
CA VAL A 90 -17.08 -2.79 -15.68
C VAL A 90 -16.01 -2.83 -14.58
N LEU A 91 -15.90 -1.74 -13.81
CA LEU A 91 -14.90 -1.56 -12.74
C LEU A 91 -13.44 -1.72 -13.23
N ASN A 92 -13.17 -1.37 -14.47
CA ASN A 92 -11.82 -1.28 -15.02
C ASN A 92 -11.34 0.18 -14.95
N MET A 93 -10.52 0.49 -13.96
CA MET A 93 -10.01 1.84 -13.70
C MET A 93 -8.60 2.05 -14.26
N GLY A 94 -8.18 1.28 -15.24
CA GLY A 94 -6.83 1.36 -15.82
C GLY A 94 -5.76 0.71 -14.95
N ASN A 95 -6.15 -0.23 -14.10
CA ASN A 95 -5.24 -1.02 -13.28
C ASN A 95 -5.20 -2.47 -13.79
N SER A 96 -4.02 -3.11 -13.74
CA SER A 96 -3.88 -4.51 -14.15
C SER A 96 -2.94 -5.27 -13.22
N PRO A 97 -3.06 -6.62 -13.15
CA PRO A 97 -2.13 -7.44 -12.38
C PRO A 97 -0.68 -7.27 -12.84
N GLU A 98 -0.44 -7.14 -14.14
CA GLU A 98 0.89 -6.98 -14.73
C GLU A 98 1.53 -5.67 -14.28
N LEU A 99 0.78 -4.58 -14.22
CA LEU A 99 1.24 -3.28 -13.74
C LEU A 99 1.52 -3.30 -12.24
N ASN A 100 0.72 -4.03 -11.45
CA ASN A 100 1.02 -4.24 -10.03
C ASN A 100 2.32 -5.05 -9.84
N ILE A 101 2.58 -6.05 -10.68
CA ILE A 101 3.84 -6.82 -10.66
C ILE A 101 5.02 -5.88 -11.00
N ALA A 102 4.93 -5.11 -12.08
CA ALA A 102 5.98 -4.17 -12.48
C ALA A 102 6.30 -3.17 -11.36
N PHE A 103 5.27 -2.64 -10.68
CA PHE A 103 5.47 -1.74 -9.55
C PHE A 103 6.16 -2.43 -8.36
N ALA A 104 5.75 -3.63 -7.99
CA ALA A 104 6.38 -4.37 -6.89
C ALA A 104 7.85 -4.71 -7.20
N GLU A 105 8.16 -5.08 -8.45
CA GLU A 105 9.53 -5.32 -8.92
C GLU A 105 10.37 -4.02 -8.90
N ALA A 106 9.78 -2.88 -9.28
CA ALA A 106 10.46 -1.58 -9.21
C ALA A 106 10.71 -1.12 -7.77
N MET A 107 9.80 -1.43 -6.83
CA MET A 107 9.96 -1.07 -5.42
C MET A 107 11.01 -1.92 -4.67
N ALA A 108 11.28 -3.14 -5.10
CA ALA A 108 12.23 -4.03 -4.42
C ALA A 108 13.65 -3.42 -4.29
N PRO A 109 14.30 -2.90 -5.36
CA PRO A 109 15.60 -2.24 -5.23
C PRO A 109 15.56 -0.95 -4.41
N LEU A 110 14.41 -0.23 -4.35
CA LEU A 110 14.27 0.95 -3.51
C LEU A 110 14.25 0.56 -2.02
N TYR A 111 13.52 -0.50 -1.67
CA TYR A 111 13.54 -1.04 -0.32
C TYR A 111 14.97 -1.39 0.14
N GLU A 112 15.77 -2.03 -0.73
CA GLU A 112 17.18 -2.35 -0.45
C GLU A 112 18.07 -1.09 -0.35
N LYS A 113 17.85 -0.10 -1.22
CA LYS A 113 18.64 1.15 -1.26
C LYS A 113 18.34 2.04 -0.04
N TYR A 114 17.08 2.12 0.38
CA TYR A 114 16.61 3.01 1.44
C TYR A 114 16.24 2.26 2.73
N GLN A 115 17.07 1.28 3.10
CA GLN A 115 16.86 0.51 4.34
C GLN A 115 16.67 1.42 5.55
N GLY A 116 15.64 1.13 6.35
CA GLY A 116 15.27 1.92 7.52
C GLY A 116 14.34 3.11 7.22
N ASN A 117 14.06 3.41 5.95
CA ASN A 117 13.00 4.35 5.61
C ASN A 117 11.62 3.64 5.72
N LEU A 118 10.86 3.99 6.74
CA LEU A 118 9.61 3.30 7.06
C LEU A 118 8.50 3.54 6.03
N ASP A 119 8.49 4.72 5.36
CA ASP A 119 7.53 5.00 4.30
C ASP A 119 7.83 4.16 3.05
N VAL A 120 9.11 4.04 2.64
CA VAL A 120 9.51 3.15 1.54
C VAL A 120 9.16 1.70 1.86
N THR A 121 9.43 1.27 3.10
CA THR A 121 9.04 -0.07 3.58
C THR A 121 7.54 -0.29 3.45
N ALA A 122 6.71 0.67 3.88
CA ALA A 122 5.26 0.57 3.81
C ALA A 122 4.77 0.48 2.35
N ILE A 123 5.32 1.30 1.45
CA ILE A 123 4.96 1.29 0.02
C ILE A 123 5.35 -0.05 -0.63
N TYR A 124 6.52 -0.58 -0.30
CA TYR A 124 6.97 -1.88 -0.82
C TYR A 124 6.07 -3.03 -0.32
N VAL A 125 5.77 -3.05 0.97
CA VAL A 125 4.86 -4.06 1.54
C VAL A 125 3.48 -3.98 0.88
N GLU A 126 2.93 -2.79 0.71
CA GLU A 126 1.64 -2.61 0.04
C GLU A 126 1.70 -3.07 -1.43
N ALA A 127 2.80 -2.79 -2.15
CA ALA A 127 2.99 -3.26 -3.52
C ALA A 127 2.94 -4.80 -3.59
N LEU A 128 3.61 -5.50 -2.66
CA LEU A 128 3.56 -6.97 -2.55
C LEU A 128 2.15 -7.47 -2.20
N MET A 129 1.44 -6.81 -1.28
CA MET A 129 0.07 -7.18 -0.89
C MET A 129 -0.90 -7.05 -2.06
N ASN A 130 -0.71 -6.06 -2.93
CA ASN A 130 -1.55 -5.83 -4.12
C ASN A 130 -1.41 -6.94 -5.18
N LEU A 131 -0.39 -7.78 -5.13
CA LEU A 131 -0.25 -8.95 -6.01
C LEU A 131 -1.30 -10.02 -5.72
N LYS A 132 -1.77 -10.10 -4.48
CA LYS A 132 -2.74 -11.08 -3.96
C LYS A 132 -3.75 -10.43 -3.01
N ALA A 133 -4.32 -9.29 -3.39
CA ALA A 133 -5.27 -8.58 -2.54
C ALA A 133 -6.40 -9.49 -2.05
N TRP A 134 -6.59 -9.56 -0.72
CA TRP A 134 -7.53 -10.44 -0.01
C TRP A 134 -7.27 -11.96 -0.15
N GLN A 135 -6.15 -12.36 -0.76
CA GLN A 135 -5.80 -13.75 -1.05
C GLN A 135 -4.37 -14.08 -0.60
N LEU A 136 -3.90 -13.45 0.47
CA LEU A 136 -2.56 -13.70 1.02
C LEU A 136 -2.45 -15.11 1.64
N TRP A 137 -3.55 -15.68 2.09
CA TRP A 137 -3.59 -16.97 2.76
C TRP A 137 -4.65 -17.87 2.14
N ASP A 138 -4.26 -19.10 1.82
CA ASP A 138 -5.15 -20.14 1.30
C ASP A 138 -5.63 -21.03 2.44
N LYS A 139 -6.95 -21.26 2.52
CA LYS A 139 -7.55 -22.19 3.47
C LYS A 139 -8.05 -23.44 2.78
N ASN A 140 -7.46 -24.56 3.13
CA ASN A 140 -7.96 -25.87 2.69
C ASN A 140 -9.31 -26.14 3.37
N THR A 141 -10.38 -26.16 2.60
CA THR A 141 -11.75 -26.33 3.11
C THR A 141 -12.01 -27.71 3.71
N SER A 142 -11.21 -28.74 3.35
CA SER A 142 -11.38 -30.10 3.85
C SER A 142 -10.63 -30.35 5.15
N THR A 143 -9.43 -29.76 5.32
CA THR A 143 -8.58 -29.97 6.51
C THR A 143 -8.63 -28.80 7.48
N GLY A 144 -9.05 -27.60 7.02
CA GLY A 144 -8.98 -26.35 7.77
C GLY A 144 -7.57 -25.74 7.81
N GLU A 145 -6.59 -26.38 7.19
CA GLU A 145 -5.21 -25.89 7.16
C GLU A 145 -5.12 -24.56 6.40
N ILE A 146 -4.35 -23.61 6.95
CA ILE A 146 -4.09 -22.30 6.34
C ILE A 146 -2.61 -22.23 5.97
N THR A 147 -2.34 -21.88 4.70
CA THR A 147 -0.98 -21.78 4.14
C THR A 147 -0.83 -20.43 3.41
N PRO A 148 0.40 -19.89 3.28
CA PRO A 148 0.62 -18.71 2.45
C PRO A 148 0.27 -19.03 0.98
N ALA A 149 -0.33 -18.05 0.30
CA ALA A 149 -0.73 -18.20 -1.09
C ALA A 149 0.48 -18.28 -2.06
N ASP A 150 1.57 -17.61 -1.70
CA ASP A 150 2.84 -17.63 -2.42
C ASP A 150 4.00 -17.16 -1.53
N ASP A 151 5.21 -17.13 -2.11
CA ASP A 151 6.42 -16.67 -1.42
C ASP A 151 6.39 -15.17 -1.09
N ASN A 152 5.65 -14.35 -1.84
CA ASN A 152 5.50 -12.91 -1.57
C ASN A 152 4.74 -12.68 -0.27
N THR A 153 3.78 -13.55 0.08
CA THR A 153 3.08 -13.49 1.37
C THR A 153 4.05 -13.67 2.54
N LEU A 154 5.00 -14.60 2.44
CA LEU A 154 6.03 -14.79 3.47
C LEU A 154 7.01 -13.61 3.50
N LEU A 155 7.41 -13.11 2.32
CA LEU A 155 8.32 -11.98 2.19
C LEU A 155 7.75 -10.72 2.85
N LEU A 156 6.51 -10.33 2.54
CA LEU A 156 5.92 -9.13 3.11
C LEU A 156 5.77 -9.20 4.63
N VAL A 157 5.41 -10.38 5.18
CA VAL A 157 5.38 -10.58 6.64
C VAL A 157 6.78 -10.44 7.23
N GLN A 158 7.81 -11.03 6.60
CA GLN A 158 9.18 -10.92 7.05
C GLN A 158 9.68 -9.47 7.03
N VAL A 159 9.41 -8.71 5.96
CA VAL A 159 9.78 -7.28 5.85
C VAL A 159 9.17 -6.45 6.99
N LEU A 160 7.89 -6.66 7.29
CA LEU A 160 7.20 -5.98 8.39
C LEU A 160 7.81 -6.31 9.75
N GLU A 161 8.06 -7.60 10.01
CA GLU A 161 8.64 -8.03 11.28
C GLU A 161 10.07 -7.58 11.47
N ASP A 162 10.86 -7.52 10.42
CA ASP A 162 12.23 -7.01 10.50
C ASP A 162 12.24 -5.50 10.72
N ALA A 163 11.30 -4.74 10.15
CA ALA A 163 11.12 -3.33 10.48
C ALA A 163 10.77 -3.15 11.97
N PHE A 164 9.83 -3.91 12.52
CA PHE A 164 9.46 -3.86 13.94
C PHE A 164 10.58 -4.27 14.90
N LYS A 165 11.45 -5.18 14.48
CA LYS A 165 12.64 -5.58 15.27
C LYS A 165 13.74 -4.52 15.24
N SER A 166 13.87 -3.79 14.13
CA SER A 166 14.97 -2.85 13.91
C SER A 166 14.74 -1.47 14.51
N SER A 167 13.48 -1.05 14.74
CA SER A 167 13.14 0.31 15.16
C SER A 167 11.91 0.36 16.06
N GLU A 168 12.01 1.11 17.17
CA GLU A 168 10.84 1.43 18.01
C GLU A 168 9.85 2.35 17.27
N GLU A 169 10.33 3.20 16.35
CA GLU A 169 9.48 4.06 15.54
C GLU A 169 8.60 3.24 14.59
N ALA A 170 9.13 2.13 14.06
CA ALA A 170 8.35 1.21 13.24
C ALA A 170 7.14 0.64 14.00
N LYS A 171 7.30 0.33 15.31
CA LYS A 171 6.22 -0.24 16.14
C LYS A 171 5.03 0.69 16.33
N VAL A 172 5.21 1.97 16.09
CA VAL A 172 4.15 3.00 16.15
C VAL A 172 3.93 3.69 14.80
N HIS A 173 4.49 3.15 13.73
CA HIS A 173 4.30 3.68 12.39
C HIS A 173 2.90 3.28 11.86
N PRO A 174 2.00 4.25 11.58
CA PRO A 174 0.60 3.95 11.28
C PRO A 174 0.41 2.97 10.13
N ALA A 175 1.15 3.18 9.03
CA ALA A 175 1.03 2.32 7.85
C ALA A 175 1.55 0.91 8.10
N LEU A 176 2.70 0.74 8.76
CA LEU A 176 3.25 -0.59 9.04
C LEU A 176 2.33 -1.38 9.97
N CYS A 177 1.80 -0.74 11.03
CA CYS A 177 0.83 -1.39 11.91
C CYS A 177 -0.46 -1.78 11.18
N HIS A 178 -0.96 -0.91 10.30
CA HIS A 178 -2.13 -1.16 9.46
C HIS A 178 -1.92 -2.36 8.53
N LEU A 179 -0.85 -2.32 7.73
CA LEU A 179 -0.54 -3.39 6.78
C LEU A 179 -0.27 -4.73 7.48
N TYR A 180 0.31 -4.71 8.70
CA TYR A 180 0.53 -5.93 9.46
C TYR A 180 -0.76 -6.57 9.96
N CYS A 181 -1.76 -5.77 10.32
CA CYS A 181 -3.08 -6.31 10.63
C CYS A 181 -3.68 -7.02 9.41
N HIS A 182 -3.67 -6.39 8.24
CA HIS A 182 -4.14 -7.02 7.00
C HIS A 182 -3.33 -8.24 6.60
N ALA A 183 -2.00 -8.20 6.77
CA ALA A 183 -1.12 -9.31 6.44
C ALA A 183 -1.43 -10.58 7.23
N LEU A 184 -1.91 -10.45 8.48
CA LEU A 184 -2.08 -11.57 9.40
C LEU A 184 -3.53 -11.90 9.76
N GLU A 185 -4.51 -11.07 9.43
CA GLU A 185 -5.91 -11.29 9.83
C GLU A 185 -6.49 -12.64 9.38
N LEU A 186 -6.05 -13.16 8.22
CA LEU A 186 -6.47 -14.46 7.70
C LEU A 186 -5.39 -15.56 7.85
N SER A 187 -4.27 -15.23 8.50
CA SER A 187 -3.16 -16.15 8.72
C SER A 187 -3.47 -17.19 9.81
N PRO A 188 -2.66 -18.25 9.94
CA PRO A 188 -2.74 -19.13 11.09
C PRO A 188 -2.15 -18.52 12.39
N PHE A 189 -1.68 -17.25 12.35
CA PHE A 189 -0.97 -16.58 13.45
C PHE A 189 -1.45 -15.13 13.68
N PRO A 190 -2.78 -14.83 13.71
CA PRO A 190 -3.26 -13.45 13.83
C PRO A 190 -2.85 -12.78 15.14
N GLU A 191 -2.55 -13.57 16.22
CA GLU A 191 -2.08 -13.05 17.51
C GLU A 191 -0.77 -12.27 17.40
N ARG A 192 0.05 -12.52 16.37
CA ARG A 192 1.29 -11.78 16.13
C ARG A 192 1.05 -10.31 15.81
N ALA A 193 -0.11 -9.99 15.20
CA ALA A 193 -0.49 -8.61 14.89
C ALA A 193 -1.14 -7.87 16.07
N LEU A 194 -1.43 -8.53 17.19
CA LEU A 194 -2.11 -7.91 18.33
C LEU A 194 -1.38 -6.65 18.88
N PRO A 195 -0.05 -6.61 19.01
CA PRO A 195 0.64 -5.40 19.44
C PRO A 195 0.44 -4.22 18.49
N ALA A 196 0.47 -4.44 17.16
CA ALA A 196 0.22 -3.42 16.16
C ALA A 196 -1.25 -2.95 16.16
N ALA A 197 -2.18 -3.89 16.31
CA ALA A 197 -3.60 -3.60 16.47
C ALA A 197 -3.87 -2.71 17.70
N ASP A 198 -3.26 -3.02 18.85
CA ASP A 198 -3.41 -2.24 20.08
C ASP A 198 -2.89 -0.80 19.92
N VAL A 199 -1.78 -0.60 19.20
CA VAL A 199 -1.27 0.73 18.85
C VAL A 199 -2.31 1.51 18.04
N LEU A 200 -2.92 0.90 17.03
CA LEU A 200 -3.89 1.57 16.15
C LEU A 200 -5.17 2.04 16.87
N ARG A 201 -5.54 1.43 18.01
CA ARG A 201 -6.75 1.82 18.77
C ARG A 201 -6.75 3.30 19.17
N THR A 202 -5.56 3.89 19.37
CA THR A 202 -5.41 5.25 19.91
C THR A 202 -4.49 6.14 19.11
N LEU A 203 -3.72 5.59 18.17
CA LEU A 203 -2.66 6.30 17.46
C LEU A 203 -3.20 7.48 16.64
N MET A 204 -4.28 7.27 15.89
CA MET A 204 -4.86 8.28 15.01
C MET A 204 -6.41 8.25 15.09
N PRO A 205 -7.01 8.74 16.19
CA PRO A 205 -8.45 8.57 16.46
C PRO A 205 -9.36 9.29 15.44
N GLY A 206 -8.83 10.24 14.68
CA GLY A 206 -9.54 10.92 13.58
C GLY A 206 -9.59 10.12 12.27
N LEU A 207 -8.89 8.99 12.16
CA LEU A 207 -8.85 8.16 10.96
C LEU A 207 -9.64 6.86 11.20
N GLY A 208 -10.93 6.88 10.83
CA GLY A 208 -11.86 5.80 11.11
C GLY A 208 -11.39 4.42 10.64
N HIS A 209 -10.73 4.34 9.49
CA HIS A 209 -10.18 3.09 8.99
C HIS A 209 -9.12 2.50 9.93
N LEU A 210 -8.18 3.30 10.43
CA LEU A 210 -7.17 2.80 11.37
C LEU A 210 -7.75 2.35 12.71
N VAL A 211 -8.74 3.09 13.22
CA VAL A 211 -9.43 2.72 14.48
C VAL A 211 -10.25 1.43 14.31
N HIS A 212 -10.70 1.13 13.10
CA HIS A 212 -11.43 -0.09 12.76
C HIS A 212 -10.49 -1.32 12.67
N MET A 213 -9.25 -1.16 12.21
CA MET A 213 -8.31 -2.26 11.95
C MET A 213 -8.10 -3.27 13.10
N PRO A 214 -8.04 -2.85 14.37
CA PRO A 214 -7.96 -3.80 15.49
C PRO A 214 -9.07 -4.85 15.49
N SER A 215 -10.28 -4.50 15.00
CA SER A 215 -11.42 -5.43 14.97
C SER A 215 -11.20 -6.64 14.05
N HIS A 216 -10.36 -6.51 13.02
CA HIS A 216 -9.97 -7.62 12.14
C HIS A 216 -9.22 -8.69 12.94
N ILE A 217 -8.25 -8.26 13.75
CA ILE A 217 -7.47 -9.18 14.60
C ILE A 217 -8.33 -9.73 15.75
N ASP A 218 -9.14 -8.88 16.40
CA ASP A 218 -10.04 -9.31 17.46
C ASP A 218 -11.04 -10.39 16.99
N LEU A 219 -11.54 -10.28 15.75
CA LEU A 219 -12.42 -11.29 15.14
C LEU A 219 -11.67 -12.58 14.82
N SER A 220 -10.48 -12.47 14.22
CA SER A 220 -9.67 -13.64 13.86
C SER A 220 -9.32 -14.47 15.09
N LEU A 221 -8.98 -13.82 16.20
CA LEU A 221 -8.68 -14.48 17.48
C LEU A 221 -9.89 -15.20 18.11
N LYS A 222 -11.13 -14.84 17.75
CA LYS A 222 -12.33 -15.55 18.23
C LYS A 222 -12.64 -16.81 17.46
N HIS A 223 -12.05 -16.99 16.28
CA HIS A 223 -12.33 -18.09 15.36
C HIS A 223 -11.20 -19.14 15.31
N ILE A 224 -10.15 -18.95 16.09
CA ILE A 224 -9.10 -19.91 16.38
C ILE A 224 -9.43 -20.59 17.70
#